data_c3b073b82eac939f327083ef24184748
#
_entry.id   c3b073b82eac939f327083ef24184748
#
_cell.length_a   1.000
_cell.length_b   1.000
_cell.length_c   1.000
_cell.angle_alpha   90.00
_cell.angle_beta   90.00
_cell.angle_gamma   90.00
#
_symmetry.space_group_name_H-M   'P 1'
#
loop_
_entity.id
_entity.type
_entity.pdbx_description
1 polymer ?
#
loop_
_entity_poly.entity_id
_entity_poly.type
_entity_poly.pdbx_seq_one_letter_code
_entity_poly.pdbx_strand_id
1 'polypeptide(L)'
;EWVQQQLIAEYNEKTGHDVHFLAAPYEPKDYFEAVKGLEDEPEGGARCRVCFEMRMKAAAEKMKELDYDYFTTTLTVSPHKNSQVINDVGREIEEAYGIAYLPTDFKKGNGFLTSTKMAEAYDLYRQPYCGCIFGARSQGLDLEAIGKEAEAFLADKEKNK
;
A
#
# COMPACT_ATOMS: atom_id res chain seq x y z
N GLU A 1 -3.83 0.64 -10.28
CA GLU A 1 -3.15 -0.46 -11.01
C GLU A 1 -2.48 0.07 -12.28
N TRP A 2 -3.24 0.55 -13.26
CA TRP A 2 -2.72 1.01 -14.55
C TRP A 2 -1.61 2.08 -14.40
N VAL A 3 -1.80 3.11 -13.58
CA VAL A 3 -0.78 4.16 -13.33
C VAL A 3 0.51 3.58 -12.77
N GLN A 4 0.41 2.59 -11.88
CA GLN A 4 1.58 1.91 -11.31
C GLN A 4 2.35 1.10 -12.36
N GLN A 5 1.64 0.39 -13.23
CA GLN A 5 2.25 -0.37 -14.33
C GLN A 5 3.02 0.56 -15.30
N GLN A 6 2.43 1.72 -15.66
CA GLN A 6 3.08 2.69 -16.52
C GLN A 6 4.36 3.27 -15.86
N LEU A 7 4.26 3.62 -14.57
CA LEU A 7 5.42 4.13 -13.82
C LEU A 7 6.56 3.12 -13.76
N ILE A 8 6.25 1.84 -13.52
CA ILE A 8 7.26 0.77 -13.47
C ILE A 8 7.90 0.58 -14.84
N ALA A 9 7.11 0.57 -15.92
CA ALA A 9 7.64 0.46 -17.28
C ALA A 9 8.61 1.62 -17.61
N GLU A 10 8.21 2.86 -17.30
CA GLU A 10 9.04 4.05 -17.50
C GLU A 10 10.34 4.00 -16.64
N TYR A 11 10.21 3.55 -15.39
CA TYR A 11 11.34 3.39 -14.49
C TYR A 11 12.35 2.36 -15.03
N ASN A 12 11.86 1.19 -15.45
CA ASN A 12 12.72 0.14 -16.02
C ASN A 12 13.44 0.62 -17.29
N GLU A 13 12.73 1.30 -18.18
CA GLU A 13 13.32 1.86 -19.40
C GLU A 13 14.44 2.88 -19.09
N LYS A 14 14.21 3.78 -18.14
CA LYS A 14 15.16 4.84 -17.77
C LYS A 14 16.37 4.33 -16.99
N THR A 15 16.21 3.30 -16.20
CA THR A 15 17.25 2.86 -15.25
C THR A 15 17.93 1.55 -15.63
N GLY A 16 17.34 0.78 -16.54
CA GLY A 16 17.78 -0.58 -16.87
C GLY A 16 17.50 -1.61 -15.76
N HIS A 17 16.68 -1.26 -14.76
CA HIS A 17 16.22 -2.22 -13.75
C HIS A 17 15.09 -3.10 -14.32
N ASP A 18 14.86 -4.22 -13.66
CA ASP A 18 13.80 -5.19 -14.01
C ASP A 18 12.81 -5.33 -12.85
N VAL A 19 12.00 -4.30 -12.65
CA VAL A 19 10.93 -4.28 -11.64
C VAL A 19 9.66 -4.83 -12.24
N HIS A 20 9.04 -5.81 -11.57
CA HIS A 20 7.79 -6.42 -12.00
C HIS A 20 6.62 -5.92 -11.17
N PHE A 21 5.47 -5.74 -11.82
CA PHE A 21 4.20 -5.49 -11.19
C PHE A 21 3.39 -6.78 -11.11
N LEU A 22 2.98 -7.16 -9.91
CA LEU A 22 2.11 -8.30 -9.67
C LEU A 22 0.80 -7.82 -9.06
N ALA A 23 -0.30 -7.99 -9.78
CA ALA A 23 -1.63 -7.71 -9.27
C ALA A 23 -2.05 -8.79 -8.28
N ALA A 24 -2.47 -8.39 -7.08
CA ALA A 24 -3.12 -9.29 -6.14
C ALA A 24 -4.64 -9.33 -6.40
N PRO A 25 -5.31 -10.47 -6.15
CA PRO A 25 -6.76 -10.54 -6.18
C PRO A 25 -7.39 -9.53 -5.23
N TYR A 26 -8.48 -8.91 -5.65
CA TYR A 26 -9.24 -8.01 -4.79
C TYR A 26 -10.38 -8.77 -4.13
N GLU A 27 -10.16 -9.21 -2.89
CA GLU A 27 -11.10 -10.00 -2.09
C GLU A 27 -11.51 -9.22 -0.83
N PRO A 28 -12.39 -8.20 -0.96
CA PRO A 28 -12.77 -7.35 0.16
C PRO A 28 -13.54 -8.10 1.24
N LYS A 29 -14.19 -9.21 0.93
CA LYS A 29 -14.94 -10.03 1.88
C LYS A 29 -14.03 -10.56 2.99
N ASP A 30 -12.87 -11.06 2.64
CA ASP A 30 -11.92 -11.62 3.60
C ASP A 30 -11.46 -10.56 4.61
N TYR A 31 -11.25 -9.33 4.12
CA TYR A 31 -10.93 -8.22 4.99
C TYR A 31 -12.10 -7.88 5.95
N PHE A 32 -13.33 -7.81 5.45
CA PHE A 32 -14.49 -7.50 6.30
C PHE A 32 -14.72 -8.56 7.36
N GLU A 33 -14.55 -9.83 7.03
CA GLU A 33 -14.65 -10.92 8.03
C GLU A 33 -13.52 -10.83 9.08
N ALA A 34 -12.29 -10.58 8.65
CA ALA A 34 -11.14 -10.50 9.54
C ALA A 34 -11.21 -9.32 10.53
N VAL A 35 -11.87 -8.21 10.17
CA VAL A 35 -12.03 -7.03 11.02
C VAL A 35 -13.37 -6.93 11.71
N LYS A 36 -14.18 -7.98 11.68
CA LYS A 36 -15.50 -8.01 12.33
C LYS A 36 -15.39 -7.76 13.83
N GLY A 37 -16.16 -6.78 14.32
CA GLY A 37 -16.11 -6.30 15.70
C GLY A 37 -14.99 -5.25 15.97
N LEU A 38 -14.25 -4.85 14.95
CA LEU A 38 -13.23 -3.80 15.02
C LEU A 38 -13.59 -2.58 14.16
N GLU A 39 -14.83 -2.46 13.71
CA GLU A 39 -15.30 -1.42 12.79
C GLU A 39 -15.09 -0.01 13.33
N ASP A 40 -15.31 0.15 14.65
CA ASP A 40 -15.20 1.43 15.35
C ASP A 40 -13.80 1.74 15.89
N GLU A 41 -12.83 0.85 15.70
CA GLU A 41 -11.45 1.09 16.08
C GLU A 41 -10.88 2.34 15.37
N PRO A 42 -10.10 3.18 16.06
CA PRO A 42 -9.46 4.32 15.43
C PRO A 42 -8.44 3.91 14.37
N GLU A 43 -8.04 4.84 13.54
CA GLU A 43 -6.90 4.63 12.64
C GLU A 43 -5.63 4.38 13.46
N GLY A 44 -4.89 3.32 13.11
CA GLY A 44 -3.72 2.84 13.86
C GLY A 44 -4.03 1.83 14.97
N GLY A 45 -5.31 1.58 15.29
CA GLY A 45 -5.76 0.58 16.28
C GLY A 45 -5.72 -0.87 15.77
N ALA A 46 -6.40 -1.76 16.49
CA ALA A 46 -6.40 -3.21 16.24
C ALA A 46 -6.82 -3.57 14.81
N ARG A 47 -7.84 -2.90 14.26
CA ARG A 47 -8.25 -3.08 12.86
C ARG A 47 -7.11 -2.86 11.87
N CYS A 48 -6.28 -1.82 12.08
CA CYS A 48 -5.15 -1.53 11.20
C CYS A 48 -4.07 -2.61 11.29
N ARG A 49 -3.83 -3.17 12.49
CA ARG A 49 -2.89 -4.29 12.65
C ARG A 49 -3.34 -5.50 11.84
N VAL A 50 -4.61 -5.90 11.90
CA VAL A 50 -5.18 -6.98 11.07
C VAL A 50 -4.96 -6.69 9.58
N CYS A 51 -5.21 -5.46 9.14
CA CYS A 51 -4.96 -5.06 7.75
C CYS A 51 -3.48 -5.21 7.35
N PHE A 52 -2.53 -4.86 8.22
CA PHE A 52 -1.10 -5.03 7.95
C PHE A 52 -0.74 -6.52 7.85
N GLU A 53 -1.22 -7.34 8.76
CA GLU A 53 -1.01 -8.80 8.75
C GLU A 53 -1.49 -9.43 7.46
N MET A 54 -2.72 -9.17 7.04
CA MET A 54 -3.29 -9.71 5.80
C MET A 54 -2.46 -9.34 4.57
N ARG A 55 -2.10 -8.06 4.44
CA ARG A 55 -1.35 -7.56 3.27
C ARG A 55 0.07 -8.09 3.23
N MET A 56 0.75 -8.09 4.36
CA MET A 56 2.14 -8.52 4.45
C MET A 56 2.27 -10.04 4.36
N LYS A 57 1.28 -10.79 4.89
CA LYS A 57 1.17 -12.24 4.71
C LYS A 57 1.04 -12.59 3.23
N ALA A 58 0.11 -11.96 2.52
CA ALA A 58 -0.08 -12.20 1.09
C ALA A 58 1.20 -11.88 0.28
N ALA A 59 1.92 -10.82 0.64
CA ALA A 59 3.21 -10.49 0.03
C ALA A 59 4.27 -11.55 0.32
N ALA A 60 4.40 -12.00 1.58
CA ALA A 60 5.37 -13.01 1.98
C ALA A 60 5.11 -14.36 1.29
N GLU A 61 3.86 -14.81 1.23
CA GLU A 61 3.45 -16.02 0.53
C GLU A 61 3.81 -15.95 -0.96
N LYS A 62 3.53 -14.80 -1.60
CA LYS A 62 3.83 -14.61 -3.01
C LYS A 62 5.33 -14.53 -3.29
N MET A 63 6.09 -13.87 -2.44
CA MET A 63 7.55 -13.79 -2.58
C MET A 63 8.21 -15.15 -2.39
N LYS A 64 7.70 -15.94 -1.45
CA LYS A 64 8.16 -17.33 -1.25
C LYS A 64 7.85 -18.23 -2.46
N GLU A 65 6.66 -18.10 -3.04
CA GLU A 65 6.27 -18.82 -4.27
C GLU A 65 7.19 -18.48 -5.45
N LEU A 66 7.63 -17.22 -5.52
CA LEU A 66 8.49 -16.71 -6.60
C LEU A 66 10.01 -16.83 -6.31
N ASP A 67 10.38 -17.48 -5.21
CA ASP A 67 11.77 -17.70 -4.78
C ASP A 67 12.57 -16.39 -4.58
N TYR A 68 11.92 -15.37 -3.98
CA TYR A 68 12.59 -14.15 -3.57
C TYR A 68 13.23 -14.31 -2.18
N ASP A 69 14.37 -13.66 -1.96
CA ASP A 69 15.10 -13.71 -0.68
C ASP A 69 14.41 -12.94 0.44
N TYR A 70 13.73 -11.84 0.10
CA TYR A 70 13.17 -10.89 1.07
C TYR A 70 11.79 -10.39 0.66
N PHE A 71 11.00 -10.03 1.68
CA PHE A 71 9.84 -9.18 1.48
C PHE A 71 9.93 -7.92 2.36
N THR A 72 9.24 -6.88 1.98
CA THR A 72 9.13 -5.62 2.75
C THR A 72 7.82 -4.92 2.43
N THR A 73 7.62 -3.74 3.02
CA THR A 73 6.43 -2.93 2.77
C THR A 73 6.75 -1.45 2.70
N THR A 74 6.05 -0.72 1.85
CA THR A 74 6.08 0.75 1.78
C THR A 74 5.06 1.42 2.70
N LEU A 75 4.28 0.68 3.48
CA LEU A 75 3.30 1.22 4.43
C LEU A 75 3.94 2.19 5.43
N THR A 76 5.22 1.99 5.76
CA THR A 76 5.98 2.82 6.70
C THR A 76 6.27 4.24 6.21
N VAL A 77 5.98 4.58 4.95
CA VAL A 77 6.11 5.95 4.42
C VAL A 77 5.02 6.88 4.97
N SER A 78 3.85 6.34 5.30
CA SER A 78 2.71 7.11 5.78
C SER A 78 2.97 7.70 7.18
N PRO A 79 2.76 9.01 7.40
CA PRO A 79 2.91 9.62 8.72
C PRO A 79 1.88 9.10 9.74
N HIS A 80 0.73 8.61 9.28
CA HIS A 80 -0.36 8.09 10.10
C HIS A 80 -0.19 6.61 10.51
N LYS A 81 0.88 5.96 10.06
CA LYS A 81 1.13 4.55 10.37
C LYS A 81 2.35 4.39 11.26
N ASN A 82 2.19 3.61 12.33
CA ASN A 82 3.29 3.31 13.25
C ASN A 82 4.23 2.28 12.62
N SER A 83 5.45 2.70 12.27
CA SER A 83 6.46 1.82 11.67
C SER A 83 6.89 0.67 12.59
N GLN A 84 6.88 0.88 13.92
CA GLN A 84 7.21 -0.19 14.86
C GLN A 84 6.19 -1.32 14.78
N VAL A 85 4.90 -1.01 14.84
CA VAL A 85 3.82 -2.01 14.72
C VAL A 85 3.91 -2.76 13.40
N ILE A 86 4.18 -2.06 12.30
CA ILE A 86 4.33 -2.69 10.98
C ILE A 86 5.54 -3.63 10.96
N ASN A 87 6.67 -3.20 11.51
CA ASN A 87 7.88 -4.02 11.55
C ASN A 87 7.73 -5.23 12.49
N ASP A 88 6.99 -5.11 13.58
CA ASP A 88 6.69 -6.23 14.48
C ASP A 88 5.84 -7.29 13.74
N VAL A 89 4.81 -6.88 13.01
CA VAL A 89 4.03 -7.76 12.14
C VAL A 89 4.92 -8.42 11.08
N GLY A 90 5.85 -7.68 10.48
CA GLY A 90 6.78 -8.23 9.50
C GLY A 90 7.66 -9.35 10.06
N ARG A 91 8.17 -9.17 11.28
CA ARG A 91 8.97 -10.20 11.98
C ARG A 91 8.15 -11.43 12.36
N GLU A 92 6.93 -11.24 12.83
CA GLU A 92 6.01 -12.36 13.12
C GLU A 92 5.74 -13.21 11.86
N ILE A 93 5.58 -12.56 10.71
CA ILE A 93 5.41 -13.23 9.43
C ILE A 93 6.70 -13.93 8.99
N GLU A 94 7.87 -13.32 9.15
CA GLU A 94 9.17 -13.95 8.91
C GLU A 94 9.30 -15.26 9.69
N GLU A 95 8.99 -15.23 10.98
CA GLU A 95 9.02 -16.44 11.84
C GLU A 95 8.03 -17.51 11.37
N ALA A 96 6.82 -17.10 10.98
CA ALA A 96 5.76 -18.03 10.61
C ALA A 96 5.95 -18.65 9.20
N TYR A 97 6.49 -17.88 8.25
CA TYR A 97 6.56 -18.28 6.83
C TYR A 97 7.96 -18.61 6.34
N GLY A 98 9.00 -18.31 7.12
CA GLY A 98 10.39 -18.63 6.80
C GLY A 98 10.95 -17.89 5.59
N ILE A 99 10.44 -16.66 5.32
CA ILE A 99 11.00 -15.72 4.34
C ILE A 99 11.48 -14.48 5.08
N ALA A 100 12.68 -14.00 4.79
CA ALA A 100 13.28 -12.88 5.51
C ALA A 100 12.50 -11.57 5.31
N TYR A 101 12.23 -10.86 6.40
CA TYR A 101 11.61 -9.56 6.38
C TYR A 101 12.66 -8.45 6.44
N LEU A 102 12.60 -7.49 5.53
CA LEU A 102 13.44 -6.30 5.55
C LEU A 102 12.72 -5.16 6.28
N PRO A 103 13.07 -4.87 7.55
CA PRO A 103 12.45 -3.79 8.31
C PRO A 103 12.75 -2.43 7.72
N THR A 104 11.74 -1.58 7.63
CA THR A 104 11.88 -0.24 7.06
C THR A 104 11.21 0.83 7.91
N ASP A 105 11.69 2.06 7.79
CA ASP A 105 11.00 3.27 8.26
C ASP A 105 11.22 4.39 7.25
N PHE A 106 10.45 4.34 6.17
CA PHE A 106 10.54 5.30 5.07
C PHE A 106 10.09 6.73 5.43
N LYS A 107 9.59 6.99 6.66
CA LYS A 107 9.35 8.35 7.16
C LYS A 107 10.64 9.07 7.50
N LYS A 108 11.68 8.33 7.90
CA LYS A 108 12.99 8.91 8.24
C LYS A 108 13.59 9.63 7.03
N GLY A 109 14.38 10.67 7.30
CA GLY A 109 15.01 11.45 6.25
C GLY A 109 14.03 12.20 5.33
N ASN A 110 12.87 12.62 5.85
CA ASN A 110 11.82 13.29 5.07
C ASN A 110 11.20 12.43 3.95
N GLY A 111 11.21 11.11 4.08
CA GLY A 111 10.74 10.20 3.03
C GLY A 111 9.29 10.45 2.59
N PHE A 112 8.38 10.84 3.52
CA PHE A 112 7.03 11.24 3.16
C PHE A 112 7.01 12.47 2.24
N LEU A 113 7.77 13.52 2.56
CA LEU A 113 7.88 14.71 1.72
C LEU A 113 8.50 14.37 0.36
N THR A 114 9.52 13.51 0.34
CA THR A 114 10.12 13.03 -0.91
C THR A 114 9.09 12.28 -1.74
N SER A 115 8.30 11.38 -1.16
CA SER A 115 7.25 10.65 -1.88
C SER A 115 6.17 11.58 -2.46
N THR A 116 5.85 12.68 -1.76
CA THR A 116 4.92 13.70 -2.25
C THR A 116 5.46 14.40 -3.49
N LYS A 117 6.70 14.87 -3.42
CA LYS A 117 7.37 15.53 -4.56
C LYS A 117 7.53 14.58 -5.76
N MET A 118 7.82 13.31 -5.52
CA MET A 118 7.88 12.30 -6.59
C MET A 118 6.50 12.10 -7.22
N ALA A 119 5.44 12.02 -6.41
CA ALA A 119 4.09 11.88 -6.93
C ALA A 119 3.68 13.09 -7.81
N GLU A 120 4.07 14.30 -7.42
CA GLU A 120 3.89 15.51 -8.24
C GLU A 120 4.70 15.45 -9.54
N ALA A 121 5.99 15.10 -9.46
CA ALA A 121 6.88 15.04 -10.61
C ALA A 121 6.46 14.00 -11.66
N TYR A 122 5.86 12.88 -11.23
CA TYR A 122 5.34 11.84 -12.10
C TYR A 122 3.84 11.97 -12.38
N ASP A 123 3.23 13.07 -11.92
CA ASP A 123 1.80 13.35 -12.07
C ASP A 123 0.94 12.13 -11.68
N LEU A 124 1.14 11.66 -10.43
CA LEU A 124 0.43 10.51 -9.87
C LEU A 124 -0.77 10.96 -9.03
N TYR A 125 -1.90 10.28 -9.20
CA TYR A 125 -3.05 10.47 -8.31
C TYR A 125 -2.69 10.11 -6.86
N ARG A 126 -2.99 11.01 -5.94
CA ARG A 126 -2.78 10.78 -4.51
C ARG A 126 -4.12 10.66 -3.80
N GLN A 127 -4.47 9.44 -3.45
CA GLN A 127 -5.66 9.15 -2.66
C GLN A 127 -5.56 9.81 -1.26
N PRO A 128 -6.60 10.53 -0.78
CA PRO A 128 -6.55 11.27 0.49
C PRO A 128 -6.68 10.39 1.73
N TYR A 129 -6.89 9.09 1.59
CA TYR A 129 -7.04 8.12 2.70
C TYR A 129 -6.34 6.79 2.37
N CYS A 130 -6.25 5.90 3.34
CA CYS A 130 -5.49 4.63 3.18
C CYS A 130 -6.22 3.54 2.37
N GLY A 131 -7.39 3.81 1.80
CA GLY A 131 -8.24 2.85 1.09
C GLY A 131 -9.19 2.04 1.98
N CYS A 132 -9.14 2.24 3.30
CA CYS A 132 -10.03 1.59 4.26
C CYS A 132 -11.35 2.37 4.38
N ILE A 133 -12.49 1.72 4.11
CA ILE A 133 -13.81 2.35 4.20
C ILE A 133 -14.12 2.87 5.62
N PHE A 134 -13.69 2.16 6.66
CA PHE A 134 -13.88 2.59 8.05
C PHE A 134 -13.06 3.84 8.37
N GLY A 135 -11.80 3.91 7.88
CA GLY A 135 -10.97 5.10 8.00
C GLY A 135 -11.54 6.29 7.24
N ALA A 136 -12.08 6.09 6.04
CA ALA A 136 -12.74 7.14 5.29
C ALA A 136 -13.99 7.67 6.01
N ARG A 137 -14.83 6.77 6.53
CA ARG A 137 -16.03 7.13 7.30
C ARG A 137 -15.69 7.92 8.57
N SER A 138 -14.69 7.48 9.33
CA SER A 138 -14.25 8.18 10.54
C SER A 138 -13.71 9.59 10.29
N GLN A 139 -13.21 9.85 9.08
CA GLN A 139 -12.74 11.16 8.62
C GLN A 139 -13.84 11.98 7.94
N GLY A 140 -15.07 11.46 7.78
CA GLY A 140 -16.17 12.13 7.11
C GLY A 140 -15.95 12.37 5.61
N LEU A 141 -15.15 11.50 4.95
CA LEU A 141 -14.83 11.65 3.54
C LEU A 141 -15.98 11.21 2.64
N ASP A 142 -16.25 11.98 1.60
CA ASP A 142 -17.17 11.63 0.53
C ASP A 142 -16.49 10.70 -0.48
N LEU A 143 -16.74 9.40 -0.32
CA LEU A 143 -16.13 8.37 -1.18
C LEU A 143 -16.65 8.43 -2.63
N GLU A 144 -17.87 8.94 -2.86
CA GLU A 144 -18.39 9.10 -4.22
C GLU A 144 -17.68 10.24 -4.95
N ALA A 145 -17.47 11.36 -4.28
CA ALA A 145 -16.71 12.48 -4.83
C ALA A 145 -15.26 12.09 -5.13
N ILE A 146 -14.59 11.38 -4.21
CA ILE A 146 -13.22 10.87 -4.39
C ILE A 146 -13.15 9.88 -5.57
N GLY A 147 -14.15 9.01 -5.73
CA GLY A 147 -14.22 8.09 -6.87
C GLY A 147 -14.31 8.82 -8.21
N LYS A 148 -15.19 9.82 -8.31
CA LYS A 148 -15.33 10.66 -9.51
C LYS A 148 -14.04 11.42 -9.87
N GLU A 149 -13.34 11.95 -8.85
CA GLU A 149 -12.05 12.62 -9.04
C GLU A 149 -10.98 11.65 -9.59
N ALA A 150 -10.90 10.44 -9.04
CA ALA A 150 -9.97 9.42 -9.50
C ALA A 150 -10.28 8.96 -10.94
N GLU A 151 -11.56 8.78 -11.28
CA GLU A 151 -11.99 8.45 -12.64
C GLU A 151 -11.64 9.56 -13.64
N ALA A 152 -11.89 10.82 -13.27
CA ALA A 152 -11.54 11.98 -14.11
C ALA A 152 -10.02 12.06 -14.35
N PHE A 153 -9.21 11.83 -13.32
CA PHE A 153 -7.76 11.78 -13.44
C PHE A 153 -7.30 10.67 -14.41
N LEU A 154 -7.86 9.46 -14.30
CA LEU A 154 -7.51 8.35 -15.20
C LEU A 154 -7.91 8.66 -16.64
N ALA A 155 -9.10 9.22 -16.86
CA ALA A 155 -9.57 9.57 -18.19
C ALA A 155 -8.71 10.65 -18.87
N ASP A 156 -8.16 11.60 -18.09
CA ASP A 156 -7.21 12.60 -18.59
C ASP A 156 -5.88 11.96 -19.00
N LYS A 157 -5.36 11.07 -18.17
CA LYS A 157 -4.13 10.31 -18.46
C LYS A 157 -4.22 9.44 -19.73
N GLU A 158 -5.39 8.85 -19.99
CA GLU A 158 -5.61 8.04 -21.20
C GLU A 158 -5.66 8.87 -22.48
N LYS A 159 -6.13 10.13 -22.39
CA LYS A 159 -6.19 11.05 -23.55
C LYS A 159 -4.83 11.62 -23.93
N ASN A 160 -3.90 11.71 -22.98
CA ASN A 160 -2.58 12.32 -23.16
C ASN A 160 -1.48 11.29 -23.50
N LYS A 161 -1.87 10.08 -23.86
CA LYS A 161 -0.99 9.03 -24.43
C LYS A 161 -0.91 9.15 -25.95
#